data_51f2561d6cd0e3ef3e9f2e7a081dfb1c
#
_entry.id   51f2561d6cd0e3ef3e9f2e7a081dfb1c
#
_cell.length_a   1.000
_cell.length_b   1.000
_cell.length_c   1.000
_cell.angle_alpha   90.00
_cell.angle_beta   90.00
_cell.angle_gamma   90.00
#
_symmetry.space_group_name_H-M   'P 1'
#
loop_
_entity.id
_entity.type
_entity.pdbx_description
1 polymer ?
#
loop_
_entity_poly.entity_id
_entity_poly.type
_entity_poly.pdbx_seq_one_letter_code
_entity_poly.pdbx_strand_id
1 'polypeptide(L)'
;KELEKKSKQISGDVAFKLHDTYGFPIDLTKTILAENKLSINQKQFDSLMAAQREGSKNTSMFSAKDIVIDPNLKSEFIGYEESSCEATCLELFDEQGNNLTELIGKGFALFSKTPFYAEMGGQVGDTGSVIKQDSEILITDCKKVGNYHLHEVLVSSGSLCKGDTAKLLIDLGRREKINCNHSATHLLHSALREVLGDKVFQKGSLVNDDKLRFDYSHGIKLTQSEIEEIENIVNAEIEKSTITETKLMSYQDAIDSGALASVSYTHLTL
;
A
#
# COMPACT_ATOMS: atom_id res chain seq x y z
N LYS A 1 42.90 -33.13 23.52
CA LYS A 1 43.46 -31.93 22.80
C LYS A 1 42.82 -31.70 21.41
N GLU A 2 41.69 -32.37 21.07
CA GLU A 2 40.99 -32.20 19.77
C GLU A 2 39.54 -31.67 19.89
N LEU A 3 39.15 -31.11 21.06
CA LEU A 3 37.78 -30.62 21.30
C LEU A 3 37.63 -29.08 21.32
N GLU A 4 38.61 -28.32 20.83
CA GLU A 4 38.60 -26.84 20.92
C GLU A 4 38.43 -26.08 19.57
N LYS A 5 37.78 -26.70 18.59
CA LYS A 5 37.37 -25.96 17.36
C LYS A 5 35.92 -26.17 17.00
N LYS A 6 34.98 -26.11 17.94
CA LYS A 6 33.59 -25.83 17.60
C LYS A 6 33.43 -24.31 17.47
N SER A 7 33.19 -23.88 16.25
CA SER A 7 33.01 -22.50 15.86
C SER A 7 32.01 -21.79 16.78
N LYS A 8 32.46 -20.71 17.42
CA LYS A 8 31.61 -19.79 18.20
C LYS A 8 30.67 -18.99 17.29
N GLN A 9 30.09 -19.64 16.32
CA GLN A 9 29.17 -19.04 15.35
C GLN A 9 27.83 -19.74 15.38
N ILE A 10 26.75 -18.96 15.37
CA ILE A 10 25.41 -19.47 15.09
C ILE A 10 25.20 -19.57 13.57
N SER A 11 24.35 -20.50 13.16
CA SER A 11 23.95 -20.68 11.77
C SER A 11 23.28 -19.41 11.22
N GLY A 12 23.58 -19.08 9.96
CA GLY A 12 22.91 -17.98 9.24
C GLY A 12 21.40 -18.20 9.11
N ASP A 13 20.92 -19.46 9.10
CA ASP A 13 19.48 -19.78 9.06
C ASP A 13 18.74 -19.28 10.30
N VAL A 14 19.36 -19.43 11.49
CA VAL A 14 18.76 -18.96 12.75
C VAL A 14 18.67 -17.43 12.73
N ALA A 15 19.74 -16.76 12.32
CA ALA A 15 19.74 -15.31 12.21
C ALA A 15 18.74 -14.79 11.14
N PHE A 16 18.65 -15.50 10.02
CA PHE A 16 17.69 -15.22 8.97
C PHE A 16 16.24 -15.38 9.46
N LYS A 17 15.92 -16.49 10.16
CA LYS A 17 14.59 -16.71 10.72
C LYS A 17 14.21 -15.66 11.76
N LEU A 18 15.15 -15.22 12.60
CA LEU A 18 14.92 -14.13 13.54
C LEU A 18 14.58 -12.82 12.81
N HIS A 19 15.30 -12.53 11.74
CA HIS A 19 15.10 -11.31 10.97
C HIS A 19 13.80 -11.35 10.12
N ASP A 20 13.63 -12.41 9.35
CA ASP A 20 12.55 -12.54 8.36
C ASP A 20 11.20 -12.89 9.00
N THR A 21 11.18 -13.88 9.90
CA THR A 21 9.92 -14.40 10.47
C THR A 21 9.49 -13.62 11.70
N TYR A 22 10.43 -13.19 12.53
CA TYR A 22 10.13 -12.53 13.81
C TYR A 22 10.41 -11.02 13.79
N GLY A 23 10.86 -10.45 12.66
CA GLY A 23 11.13 -9.03 12.52
C GLY A 23 12.30 -8.50 13.38
N PHE A 24 13.16 -9.42 13.91
CA PHE A 24 14.22 -9.05 14.83
C PHE A 24 15.41 -8.44 14.07
N PRO A 25 15.81 -7.17 14.35
CA PRO A 25 16.87 -6.50 13.60
C PRO A 25 18.20 -7.25 13.64
N ILE A 26 18.85 -7.42 12.49
CA ILE A 26 20.11 -8.17 12.39
C ILE A 26 21.24 -7.54 13.23
N ASP A 27 21.25 -6.21 13.32
CA ASP A 27 22.26 -5.50 14.09
C ASP A 27 22.11 -5.76 15.58
N LEU A 28 20.87 -5.85 16.08
CA LEU A 28 20.58 -6.23 17.46
C LEU A 28 20.99 -7.69 17.72
N THR A 29 20.71 -8.59 16.78
CA THR A 29 21.18 -9.99 16.84
C THR A 29 22.71 -10.04 16.95
N LYS A 30 23.44 -9.25 16.14
CA LYS A 30 24.92 -9.18 16.20
C LYS A 30 25.41 -8.67 17.54
N THR A 31 24.81 -7.63 18.09
CA THR A 31 25.17 -7.04 19.38
C THR A 31 25.03 -8.05 20.51
N ILE A 32 23.88 -8.72 20.62
CA ILE A 32 23.62 -9.73 21.65
C ILE A 32 24.61 -10.90 21.55
N LEU A 33 24.91 -11.34 20.33
CA LEU A 33 25.85 -12.41 20.11
C LEU A 33 27.28 -12.02 20.48
N ALA A 34 27.68 -10.78 20.16
CA ALA A 34 29.00 -10.26 20.51
C ALA A 34 29.21 -10.18 22.04
N GLU A 35 28.19 -9.78 22.80
CA GLU A 35 28.19 -9.81 24.28
C GLU A 35 28.42 -11.23 24.83
N ASN A 36 27.92 -12.25 24.12
CA ASN A 36 28.09 -13.65 24.47
C ASN A 36 29.33 -14.30 23.80
N LYS A 37 30.23 -13.51 23.20
CA LYS A 37 31.43 -13.98 22.47
C LYS A 37 31.09 -14.96 21.33
N LEU A 38 29.93 -14.78 20.73
CA LEU A 38 29.44 -15.52 19.55
C LEU A 38 29.38 -14.59 18.34
N SER A 39 29.33 -15.17 17.15
CA SER A 39 29.13 -14.44 15.89
C SER A 39 28.12 -15.17 15.00
N ILE A 40 27.71 -14.52 13.93
CA ILE A 40 26.82 -15.09 12.91
C ILE A 40 27.66 -15.64 11.75
N ASN A 41 27.20 -16.73 11.14
CA ASN A 41 27.68 -17.10 9.81
C ASN A 41 27.13 -16.09 8.79
N GLN A 42 27.84 -14.96 8.60
CA GLN A 42 27.42 -13.84 7.77
C GLN A 42 27.20 -14.28 6.31
N LYS A 43 28.10 -15.13 5.75
CA LYS A 43 27.98 -15.58 4.36
C LYS A 43 26.68 -16.37 4.13
N GLN A 44 26.31 -17.22 5.08
CA GLN A 44 25.07 -18.00 4.99
C GLN A 44 23.85 -17.09 5.14
N PHE A 45 23.86 -16.12 6.07
CA PHE A 45 22.82 -15.13 6.22
C PHE A 45 22.62 -14.31 4.94
N ASP A 46 23.70 -13.79 4.36
CA ASP A 46 23.67 -12.97 3.15
C ASP A 46 23.16 -13.78 1.94
N SER A 47 23.55 -15.06 1.86
CA SER A 47 23.04 -15.98 0.82
C SER A 47 21.52 -16.21 0.95
N LEU A 48 21.01 -16.39 2.16
CA LEU A 48 19.57 -16.57 2.41
C LEU A 48 18.79 -15.29 2.14
N MET A 49 19.34 -14.12 2.51
CA MET A 49 18.75 -12.83 2.17
C MET A 49 18.75 -12.57 0.65
N ALA A 50 19.81 -12.99 -0.05
CA ALA A 50 19.85 -12.91 -1.51
C ALA A 50 18.83 -13.85 -2.15
N ALA A 51 18.74 -15.10 -1.69
CA ALA A 51 17.75 -16.06 -2.16
C ALA A 51 16.31 -15.61 -1.88
N GLN A 52 16.04 -15.00 -0.73
CA GLN A 52 14.73 -14.40 -0.44
C GLN A 52 14.41 -13.24 -1.40
N ARG A 53 15.39 -12.35 -1.64
CA ARG A 53 15.22 -11.26 -2.61
C ARG A 53 15.03 -11.77 -4.03
N GLU A 54 15.71 -12.83 -4.43
CA GLU A 54 15.53 -13.49 -5.70
C GLU A 54 14.21 -14.28 -5.74
N GLY A 55 13.84 -14.98 -4.67
CA GLY A 55 12.55 -15.63 -4.50
C GLY A 55 11.39 -14.62 -4.54
N SER A 56 11.54 -13.46 -3.89
CA SER A 56 10.59 -12.34 -3.97
C SER A 56 10.57 -11.71 -5.36
N LYS A 57 11.68 -11.73 -6.11
CA LYS A 57 11.73 -11.31 -7.52
C LYS A 57 11.18 -12.37 -8.46
N ASN A 58 11.39 -13.65 -8.20
CA ASN A 58 10.88 -14.76 -9.02
C ASN A 58 9.43 -15.14 -8.70
N THR A 59 8.89 -14.71 -7.54
CA THR A 59 7.46 -14.63 -7.24
C THR A 59 6.87 -13.25 -7.52
N SER A 60 7.66 -12.27 -7.94
CA SER A 60 7.13 -11.13 -8.65
C SER A 60 6.71 -11.63 -10.05
N MET A 61 5.56 -12.29 -10.11
CA MET A 61 4.65 -12.11 -11.20
C MET A 61 4.82 -10.68 -11.67
N PHE A 62 4.92 -10.49 -12.99
CA PHE A 62 4.95 -9.21 -13.67
C PHE A 62 4.22 -8.14 -12.85
N SER A 63 4.93 -7.08 -12.51
CA SER A 63 4.32 -5.98 -11.76
C SER A 63 3.62 -5.07 -12.75
N ALA A 64 2.41 -4.64 -12.45
CA ALA A 64 1.73 -3.61 -13.24
C ALA A 64 2.61 -2.38 -13.51
N LYS A 65 3.62 -2.12 -12.67
CA LYS A 65 4.59 -1.02 -12.84
C LYS A 65 5.53 -1.19 -14.03
N ASP A 66 5.66 -2.41 -14.56
CA ASP A 66 6.53 -2.71 -15.71
C ASP A 66 5.81 -2.48 -17.04
N ILE A 67 4.50 -2.19 -17.02
CA ILE A 67 3.70 -1.88 -18.21
C ILE A 67 4.11 -0.52 -18.77
N VAL A 68 4.48 -0.50 -20.04
CA VAL A 68 4.78 0.73 -20.77
C VAL A 68 3.49 1.24 -21.42
N ILE A 69 3.01 2.36 -20.93
CA ILE A 69 1.80 3.04 -21.44
C ILE A 69 2.24 4.18 -22.37
N ASP A 70 1.58 4.33 -23.53
CA ASP A 70 1.81 5.46 -24.44
C ASP A 70 1.56 6.78 -23.69
N PRO A 71 2.56 7.68 -23.55
CA PRO A 71 2.43 8.92 -22.82
C PRO A 71 1.44 9.92 -23.44
N ASN A 72 1.01 9.71 -24.69
CA ASN A 72 0.04 10.54 -25.37
C ASN A 72 -1.41 10.20 -25.01
N LEU A 73 -1.67 9.06 -24.37
CA LEU A 73 -3.01 8.69 -23.93
C LEU A 73 -3.47 9.63 -22.81
N LYS A 74 -4.74 9.96 -22.85
CA LYS A 74 -5.38 10.78 -21.81
C LYS A 74 -6.32 9.89 -21.00
N SER A 75 -6.07 9.84 -19.71
CA SER A 75 -6.92 9.17 -18.72
C SER A 75 -7.17 10.12 -17.57
N GLU A 76 -8.42 10.34 -17.22
CA GLU A 76 -8.84 11.25 -16.18
C GLU A 76 -9.32 10.49 -14.94
N PHE A 77 -8.83 10.86 -13.75
CA PHE A 77 -9.34 10.35 -12.49
C PHE A 77 -10.41 11.30 -11.94
N ILE A 78 -11.60 10.76 -11.68
CA ILE A 78 -12.77 11.52 -11.19
C ILE A 78 -13.29 10.97 -9.85
N GLY A 79 -12.61 10.01 -9.26
CA GLY A 79 -13.09 9.22 -8.12
C GLY A 79 -13.17 9.96 -6.78
N TYR A 80 -12.85 11.26 -6.73
CA TYR A 80 -13.15 12.09 -5.57
C TYR A 80 -14.62 12.56 -5.54
N GLU A 81 -15.22 12.73 -6.71
CA GLU A 81 -16.57 13.29 -6.85
C GLU A 81 -17.58 12.22 -7.34
N GLU A 82 -17.11 11.30 -8.19
CA GLU A 82 -17.94 10.33 -8.89
C GLU A 82 -17.61 8.89 -8.46
N SER A 83 -18.65 8.08 -8.28
CA SER A 83 -18.51 6.64 -7.98
C SER A 83 -18.70 5.74 -9.20
N SER A 84 -19.14 6.30 -10.31
CA SER A 84 -19.30 5.61 -11.59
C SER A 84 -19.14 6.55 -12.76
N CYS A 85 -18.74 6.02 -13.91
CA CYS A 85 -18.72 6.79 -15.16
C CYS A 85 -18.82 5.87 -16.38
N GLU A 86 -19.21 6.42 -17.52
CA GLU A 86 -18.96 5.81 -18.82
C GLU A 86 -17.54 6.15 -19.27
N ALA A 87 -16.82 5.14 -19.74
CA ALA A 87 -15.43 5.30 -20.18
C ALA A 87 -15.10 4.38 -21.35
N THR A 88 -14.18 4.84 -22.19
CA THR A 88 -13.67 4.03 -23.30
C THR A 88 -12.41 3.28 -22.85
N CYS A 89 -12.32 1.98 -23.16
CA CYS A 89 -11.12 1.17 -22.96
C CYS A 89 -10.06 1.62 -23.96
N LEU A 90 -8.99 2.22 -23.47
CA LEU A 90 -7.90 2.76 -24.30
C LEU A 90 -6.86 1.72 -24.65
N GLU A 91 -6.46 0.92 -23.66
CA GLU A 91 -5.44 -0.13 -23.80
C GLU A 91 -5.80 -1.33 -22.93
N LEU A 92 -5.36 -2.49 -23.39
CA LEU A 92 -5.47 -3.76 -22.69
C LEU A 92 -4.11 -4.46 -22.68
N PHE A 93 -3.83 -5.16 -21.58
CA PHE A 93 -2.60 -5.91 -21.41
C PHE A 93 -2.89 -7.27 -20.80
N ASP A 94 -2.10 -8.28 -21.20
CA ASP A 94 -2.12 -9.58 -20.50
C ASP A 94 -1.42 -9.50 -19.13
N GLU A 95 -1.39 -10.62 -18.41
CA GLU A 95 -0.70 -10.74 -17.12
C GLU A 95 0.83 -10.55 -17.22
N GLN A 96 1.41 -10.56 -18.39
CA GLN A 96 2.82 -10.34 -18.69
C GLN A 96 3.11 -8.93 -19.23
N GLY A 97 2.07 -8.07 -19.38
CA GLY A 97 2.16 -6.71 -19.86
C GLY A 97 2.25 -6.53 -21.37
N ASN A 98 1.96 -7.58 -22.12
CA ASN A 98 1.89 -7.46 -23.59
C ASN A 98 0.56 -6.83 -23.99
N ASN A 99 0.58 -5.95 -24.98
CA ASN A 99 -0.61 -5.30 -25.51
C ASN A 99 -1.58 -6.31 -26.14
N LEU A 100 -2.87 -6.14 -25.83
CA LEU A 100 -3.97 -6.90 -26.38
C LEU A 100 -4.97 -5.99 -27.10
N THR A 101 -5.68 -6.57 -28.08
CA THR A 101 -6.87 -5.94 -28.68
C THR A 101 -8.17 -6.40 -28.00
N GLU A 102 -8.13 -7.58 -27.39
CA GLU A 102 -9.23 -8.22 -26.69
C GLU A 102 -8.69 -8.95 -25.47
N LEU A 103 -9.36 -8.78 -24.31
CA LEU A 103 -9.06 -9.45 -23.05
C LEU A 103 -10.14 -10.45 -22.71
N ILE A 104 -9.73 -11.69 -22.47
CA ILE A 104 -10.53 -12.80 -21.92
C ILE A 104 -9.74 -13.33 -20.70
N GLY A 105 -10.40 -13.55 -19.58
CA GLY A 105 -9.74 -13.95 -18.34
C GLY A 105 -9.07 -12.77 -17.62
N LYS A 106 -7.83 -12.94 -17.16
CA LYS A 106 -7.12 -11.94 -16.36
C LYS A 106 -6.20 -11.07 -17.21
N GLY A 107 -6.09 -9.81 -16.81
CA GLY A 107 -5.17 -8.86 -17.41
C GLY A 107 -5.35 -7.46 -16.85
N PHE A 108 -4.93 -6.47 -17.61
CA PHE A 108 -5.02 -5.08 -17.20
C PHE A 108 -5.71 -4.24 -18.26
N ALA A 109 -6.41 -3.19 -17.81
CA ALA A 109 -7.10 -2.25 -18.69
C ALA A 109 -6.81 -0.80 -18.28
N LEU A 110 -6.63 0.05 -19.28
CA LEU A 110 -6.58 1.50 -19.13
C LEU A 110 -7.86 2.10 -19.73
N PHE A 111 -8.52 2.98 -18.99
CA PHE A 111 -9.72 3.67 -19.44
C PHE A 111 -9.47 5.17 -19.63
N SER A 112 -10.25 5.80 -20.51
CA SER A 112 -10.20 7.25 -20.79
C SER A 112 -10.59 8.10 -19.57
N LYS A 113 -11.40 7.53 -18.68
CA LYS A 113 -11.89 8.14 -17.44
C LYS A 113 -12.11 7.05 -16.41
N THR A 114 -11.87 7.34 -15.12
CA THR A 114 -12.05 6.33 -14.07
C THR A 114 -12.43 6.92 -12.72
N PRO A 115 -13.41 6.31 -12.00
CA PRO A 115 -13.68 6.64 -10.61
C PRO A 115 -12.83 5.81 -9.63
N PHE A 116 -12.02 4.84 -10.11
CA PHE A 116 -11.24 3.92 -9.29
C PHE A 116 -9.98 4.59 -8.75
N TYR A 117 -9.86 4.67 -7.43
CA TYR A 117 -8.64 5.09 -6.75
C TYR A 117 -7.55 4.04 -6.94
N ALA A 118 -6.38 4.45 -7.38
CA ALA A 118 -5.24 3.56 -7.50
C ALA A 118 -4.49 3.44 -6.17
N GLU A 119 -3.96 2.24 -5.88
CA GLU A 119 -3.13 2.00 -4.70
C GLU A 119 -2.02 3.03 -4.59
N MET A 120 -2.04 3.79 -3.52
CA MET A 120 -1.08 4.86 -3.26
C MET A 120 -1.09 5.28 -1.79
N GLY A 121 0.08 5.70 -1.26
CA GLY A 121 0.17 6.25 0.09
C GLY A 121 -0.17 5.28 1.23
N GLY A 122 -0.13 3.96 0.97
CA GLY A 122 -0.52 2.92 1.93
C GLY A 122 -1.99 2.55 1.90
N GLN A 123 -2.83 3.27 1.12
CA GLN A 123 -4.21 2.87 0.86
C GLN A 123 -4.27 1.92 -0.33
N VAL A 124 -5.02 0.82 -0.19
CA VAL A 124 -5.27 -0.15 -1.27
C VAL A 124 -6.10 0.48 -2.40
N GLY A 125 -5.97 -0.08 -3.61
CA GLY A 125 -6.78 0.30 -4.76
C GLY A 125 -8.24 -0.10 -4.59
N ASP A 126 -9.12 0.58 -5.33
CA ASP A 126 -10.54 0.21 -5.38
C ASP A 126 -10.78 -1.06 -6.16
N THR A 127 -11.90 -1.69 -5.84
CA THR A 127 -12.49 -2.79 -6.58
C THR A 127 -13.86 -2.41 -7.09
N GLY A 128 -14.40 -3.19 -8.04
CA GLY A 128 -15.71 -2.96 -8.58
C GLY A 128 -15.97 -3.73 -9.86
N SER A 129 -16.74 -3.17 -10.77
CA SER A 129 -17.14 -3.83 -12.00
C SER A 129 -17.13 -2.93 -13.23
N VAL A 130 -16.99 -3.55 -14.39
CA VAL A 130 -17.20 -2.95 -15.71
C VAL A 130 -18.51 -3.52 -16.25
N ILE A 131 -19.52 -2.68 -16.40
CA ILE A 131 -20.82 -3.09 -16.91
C ILE A 131 -20.81 -2.92 -18.43
N LYS A 132 -20.79 -4.05 -19.12
CA LYS A 132 -20.87 -4.17 -20.57
C LYS A 132 -21.86 -5.27 -20.92
N GLN A 133 -22.63 -5.07 -22.00
CA GLN A 133 -23.61 -6.06 -22.45
C GLN A 133 -22.94 -7.43 -22.70
N ASP A 134 -23.60 -8.50 -22.27
CA ASP A 134 -23.16 -9.89 -22.44
C ASP A 134 -21.77 -10.23 -21.89
N SER A 135 -21.29 -9.45 -20.91
CA SER A 135 -19.99 -9.66 -20.29
C SER A 135 -20.06 -9.50 -18.77
N GLU A 136 -19.35 -10.37 -18.05
CA GLU A 136 -19.14 -10.28 -16.61
C GLU A 136 -17.67 -9.92 -16.35
N ILE A 137 -17.44 -8.69 -15.94
CA ILE A 137 -16.09 -8.11 -15.83
C ILE A 137 -15.96 -7.46 -14.45
N LEU A 138 -14.96 -7.92 -13.68
CA LEU A 138 -14.63 -7.39 -12.37
C LEU A 138 -13.30 -6.61 -12.45
N ILE A 139 -13.23 -5.53 -11.69
CA ILE A 139 -11.98 -4.84 -11.37
C ILE A 139 -11.58 -5.30 -9.97
N THR A 140 -10.48 -6.05 -9.89
CA THR A 140 -10.00 -6.68 -8.66
C THR A 140 -9.03 -5.81 -7.90
N ASP A 141 -8.39 -4.85 -8.58
CA ASP A 141 -7.48 -3.86 -8.00
C ASP A 141 -7.26 -2.69 -8.98
N CYS A 142 -6.71 -1.59 -8.49
CA CYS A 142 -6.29 -0.46 -9.30
C CYS A 142 -4.90 0.01 -8.86
N LYS A 143 -3.96 0.08 -9.79
CA LYS A 143 -2.54 0.42 -9.54
C LYS A 143 -2.18 1.75 -10.19
N LYS A 144 -1.30 2.51 -9.53
CA LYS A 144 -0.73 3.72 -10.11
C LYS A 144 0.50 3.37 -10.98
N VAL A 145 0.43 3.71 -12.27
CA VAL A 145 1.54 3.55 -13.23
C VAL A 145 1.83 4.91 -13.86
N GLY A 146 2.87 5.58 -13.41
CA GLY A 146 3.09 6.98 -13.77
C GLY A 146 1.89 7.86 -13.40
N ASN A 147 1.29 8.51 -14.39
CA ASN A 147 0.08 9.32 -14.19
C ASN A 147 -1.22 8.54 -14.42
N TYR A 148 -1.15 7.26 -14.77
CA TYR A 148 -2.30 6.45 -15.12
C TYR A 148 -2.81 5.61 -13.95
N HIS A 149 -4.11 5.36 -13.95
CA HIS A 149 -4.81 4.40 -13.10
C HIS A 149 -5.02 3.13 -13.94
N LEU A 150 -4.21 2.10 -13.68
CA LEU A 150 -4.26 0.82 -14.38
C LEU A 150 -5.11 -0.16 -13.57
N HIS A 151 -6.15 -0.70 -14.19
CA HIS A 151 -7.11 -1.59 -13.56
C HIS A 151 -6.69 -3.03 -13.77
N GLU A 152 -6.60 -3.81 -12.70
CA GLU A 152 -6.51 -5.26 -12.77
C GLU A 152 -7.91 -5.83 -13.02
N VAL A 153 -8.08 -6.53 -14.14
CA VAL A 153 -9.38 -6.94 -14.66
C VAL A 153 -9.47 -8.46 -14.71
N LEU A 154 -10.63 -8.99 -14.29
CA LEU A 154 -11.03 -10.38 -14.47
C LEU A 154 -12.29 -10.42 -15.31
N VAL A 155 -12.19 -10.93 -16.54
CA VAL A 155 -13.31 -11.22 -17.43
C VAL A 155 -13.73 -12.66 -17.20
N SER A 156 -14.86 -12.87 -16.49
CA SER A 156 -15.40 -14.20 -16.16
C SER A 156 -16.28 -14.75 -17.30
N SER A 157 -16.91 -13.85 -18.06
CA SER A 157 -17.74 -14.19 -19.23
C SER A 157 -17.71 -13.06 -20.24
N GLY A 158 -17.76 -13.39 -21.53
CA GLY A 158 -17.62 -12.44 -22.63
C GLY A 158 -16.18 -11.98 -22.83
N SER A 159 -15.99 -10.74 -23.26
CA SER A 159 -14.68 -10.13 -23.48
C SER A 159 -14.71 -8.62 -23.29
N LEU A 160 -13.55 -8.02 -23.06
CA LEU A 160 -13.31 -6.58 -23.11
C LEU A 160 -12.37 -6.28 -24.28
N CYS A 161 -12.82 -5.40 -25.19
CA CYS A 161 -12.03 -5.03 -26.36
C CYS A 161 -11.50 -3.58 -26.24
N LYS A 162 -10.35 -3.34 -26.85
CA LYS A 162 -9.85 -1.98 -27.05
C LYS A 162 -10.85 -1.18 -27.88
N GLY A 163 -11.22 0.01 -27.38
CA GLY A 163 -12.23 0.88 -27.99
C GLY A 163 -13.66 0.67 -27.45
N ASP A 164 -13.91 -0.38 -26.68
CA ASP A 164 -15.21 -0.56 -26.03
C ASP A 164 -15.54 0.60 -25.10
N THR A 165 -16.81 1.02 -25.14
CA THR A 165 -17.36 1.94 -24.14
C THR A 165 -18.17 1.12 -23.14
N ALA A 166 -17.87 1.30 -21.86
CA ALA A 166 -18.52 0.57 -20.78
C ALA A 166 -18.71 1.49 -19.56
N LYS A 167 -19.64 1.11 -18.68
CA LYS A 167 -19.82 1.81 -17.41
C LYS A 167 -18.94 1.18 -16.36
N LEU A 168 -18.07 1.99 -15.76
CA LEU A 168 -17.26 1.67 -14.59
C LEU A 168 -18.03 1.97 -13.32
N LEU A 169 -18.03 1.03 -12.36
CA LEU A 169 -18.74 1.17 -11.09
C LEU A 169 -17.85 0.64 -9.96
N ILE A 170 -17.50 1.49 -8.98
CA ILE A 170 -16.75 1.08 -7.80
C ILE A 170 -17.63 0.34 -6.80
N ASP A 171 -17.02 -0.51 -5.97
CA ASP A 171 -17.64 -1.07 -4.77
C ASP A 171 -17.73 0.02 -3.69
N LEU A 172 -18.88 0.69 -3.62
CA LEU A 172 -19.13 1.77 -2.67
C LEU A 172 -19.02 1.31 -1.22
N GLY A 173 -19.55 0.12 -0.90
CA GLY A 173 -19.51 -0.39 0.47
C GLY A 173 -18.08 -0.63 0.96
N ARG A 174 -17.19 -1.10 0.05
CA ARG A 174 -15.76 -1.24 0.33
C ARG A 174 -15.07 0.13 0.44
N ARG A 175 -15.34 1.06 -0.49
CA ARG A 175 -14.80 2.42 -0.49
C ARG A 175 -15.13 3.16 0.82
N GLU A 176 -16.36 3.07 1.30
CA GLU A 176 -16.79 3.72 2.55
C GLU A 176 -15.99 3.22 3.75
N LYS A 177 -15.77 1.91 3.87
CA LYS A 177 -14.94 1.33 4.94
C LYS A 177 -13.49 1.80 4.85
N ILE A 178 -12.93 1.83 3.65
CA ILE A 178 -11.56 2.35 3.41
C ILE A 178 -11.48 3.82 3.84
N ASN A 179 -12.46 4.65 3.50
CA ASN A 179 -12.50 6.06 3.87
C ASN A 179 -12.55 6.26 5.39
N CYS A 180 -13.34 5.44 6.11
CA CYS A 180 -13.37 5.46 7.57
C CYS A 180 -11.99 5.12 8.16
N ASN A 181 -11.35 4.05 7.69
CA ASN A 181 -10.03 3.64 8.15
C ASN A 181 -8.94 4.66 7.77
N HIS A 182 -9.05 5.30 6.62
CA HIS A 182 -8.15 6.38 6.21
C HIS A 182 -8.26 7.58 7.16
N SER A 183 -9.47 8.05 7.42
CA SER A 183 -9.72 9.15 8.36
C SER A 183 -9.24 8.80 9.78
N ALA A 184 -9.52 7.58 10.25
CA ALA A 184 -9.04 7.09 11.54
C ALA A 184 -7.50 7.05 11.62
N THR A 185 -6.80 6.81 10.51
CA THR A 185 -5.34 6.86 10.46
C THR A 185 -4.80 8.26 10.75
N HIS A 186 -5.44 9.31 10.24
CA HIS A 186 -5.06 10.69 10.53
C HIS A 186 -5.36 11.07 11.99
N LEU A 187 -6.51 10.69 12.51
CA LEU A 187 -6.87 10.91 13.92
C LEU A 187 -5.89 10.20 14.85
N LEU A 188 -5.54 8.94 14.53
CA LEU A 188 -4.55 8.18 15.29
C LEU A 188 -3.18 8.86 15.28
N HIS A 189 -2.71 9.36 14.14
CA HIS A 189 -1.44 10.07 14.05
C HIS A 189 -1.44 11.33 14.92
N SER A 190 -2.52 12.11 14.89
CA SER A 190 -2.69 13.29 15.72
C SER A 190 -2.67 12.94 17.22
N ALA A 191 -3.47 11.95 17.65
CA ALA A 191 -3.54 11.51 19.03
C ALA A 191 -2.20 10.96 19.55
N LEU A 192 -1.47 10.18 18.71
CA LEU A 192 -0.13 9.71 19.05
C LEU A 192 0.85 10.87 19.28
N ARG A 193 0.78 11.93 18.49
CA ARG A 193 1.62 13.12 18.69
C ARG A 193 1.24 13.92 19.93
N GLU A 194 -0.04 14.00 20.25
CA GLU A 194 -0.54 14.68 21.45
C GLU A 194 -0.06 13.99 22.72
N VAL A 195 -0.15 12.65 22.79
CA VAL A 195 0.20 11.86 23.98
C VAL A 195 1.71 11.62 24.10
N LEU A 196 2.39 11.31 22.98
CA LEU A 196 3.80 10.89 22.96
C LEU A 196 4.78 12.00 22.54
N GLY A 197 4.25 13.13 22.07
CA GLY A 197 5.03 14.30 21.65
C GLY A 197 5.33 14.36 20.17
N ASP A 198 5.81 15.54 19.73
CA ASP A 198 6.02 15.91 18.33
C ASP A 198 7.06 15.08 17.54
N LYS A 199 7.82 14.24 18.23
CA LYS A 199 8.83 13.36 17.60
C LYS A 199 8.25 12.06 17.05
N VAL A 200 6.93 11.89 17.11
CA VAL A 200 6.23 10.78 16.47
C VAL A 200 6.09 11.07 14.98
N PHE A 201 6.79 10.28 14.16
CA PHE A 201 6.75 10.36 12.71
C PHE A 201 6.24 9.05 12.14
N GLN A 202 5.41 9.12 11.11
CA GLN A 202 4.99 7.96 10.35
C GLN A 202 6.20 7.29 9.67
N LYS A 203 6.25 5.97 9.76
CA LYS A 203 7.24 5.10 9.08
C LYS A 203 6.61 4.26 7.99
N GLY A 204 5.34 3.96 8.11
CA GLY A 204 4.54 3.23 7.15
C GLY A 204 3.07 3.27 7.51
N SER A 205 2.21 2.90 6.55
CA SER A 205 0.79 2.70 6.78
C SER A 205 0.23 1.66 5.84
N LEU A 206 -0.85 1.03 6.25
CA LEU A 206 -1.71 0.21 5.40
C LEU A 206 -3.15 0.55 5.77
N VAL A 207 -3.95 0.88 4.76
CA VAL A 207 -5.38 1.19 4.91
C VAL A 207 -6.15 0.34 3.91
N ASN A 208 -7.02 -0.53 4.41
CA ASN A 208 -7.95 -1.33 3.62
C ASN A 208 -9.36 -1.30 4.26
N ASP A 209 -10.29 -2.07 3.73
CA ASP A 209 -11.68 -2.12 4.20
C ASP A 209 -11.88 -2.88 5.52
N ASP A 210 -10.87 -3.65 5.96
CA ASP A 210 -10.92 -4.45 7.19
C ASP A 210 -10.22 -3.75 8.36
N LYS A 211 -9.08 -3.08 8.08
CA LYS A 211 -8.22 -2.50 9.10
C LYS A 211 -7.32 -1.39 8.58
N LEU A 212 -6.78 -0.64 9.52
CA LEU A 212 -5.61 0.21 9.32
C LEU A 212 -4.40 -0.36 10.09
N ARG A 213 -3.20 -0.11 9.58
CA ARG A 213 -1.93 -0.27 10.29
C ARG A 213 -1.16 1.03 10.19
N PHE A 214 -0.65 1.49 11.29
CA PHE A 214 0.15 2.70 11.36
C PHE A 214 1.47 2.41 12.05
N ASP A 215 2.56 2.44 11.29
CA ASP A 215 3.91 2.22 11.78
C ASP A 215 4.53 3.60 12.08
N TYR A 216 5.04 3.79 13.29
CA TYR A 216 5.55 5.09 13.74
C TYR A 216 6.86 4.99 14.53
N SER A 217 7.58 6.11 14.64
CA SER A 217 8.81 6.20 15.42
C SER A 217 8.47 6.43 16.89
N HIS A 218 8.79 5.43 17.74
CA HIS A 218 8.76 5.57 19.19
C HIS A 218 9.72 4.55 19.79
N GLY A 219 10.58 4.98 20.72
CA GLY A 219 11.68 4.15 21.24
C GLY A 219 11.28 3.24 22.41
N ILE A 220 10.07 3.37 22.94
CA ILE A 220 9.62 2.69 24.16
C ILE A 220 8.25 2.07 23.89
N LYS A 221 7.97 0.93 24.54
CA LYS A 221 6.64 0.32 24.48
C LYS A 221 5.63 1.23 25.17
N LEU A 222 4.48 1.44 24.54
CA LEU A 222 3.38 2.21 25.16
C LEU A 222 2.90 1.54 26.45
N THR A 223 2.61 2.37 27.43
CA THR A 223 1.91 1.96 28.64
C THR A 223 0.41 1.77 28.36
N GLN A 224 -0.26 1.03 29.21
CA GLN A 224 -1.71 0.83 29.08
C GLN A 224 -2.47 2.17 29.18
N SER A 225 -2.02 3.07 30.04
CA SER A 225 -2.63 4.40 30.20
C SER A 225 -2.49 5.28 28.95
N GLU A 226 -1.33 5.25 28.28
CA GLU A 226 -1.12 5.97 27.01
C GLU A 226 -2.01 5.41 25.89
N ILE A 227 -2.18 4.08 25.82
CA ILE A 227 -3.09 3.45 24.85
C ILE A 227 -4.53 3.92 25.09
N GLU A 228 -5.02 3.86 26.33
CA GLU A 228 -6.36 4.29 26.69
C GLU A 228 -6.59 5.78 26.40
N GLU A 229 -5.60 6.63 26.66
CA GLU A 229 -5.68 8.06 26.36
C GLU A 229 -5.76 8.30 24.83
N ILE A 230 -4.93 7.63 24.03
CA ILE A 230 -4.97 7.71 22.57
C ILE A 230 -6.33 7.25 22.03
N GLU A 231 -6.84 6.11 22.51
CA GLU A 231 -8.15 5.59 22.11
C GLU A 231 -9.28 6.58 22.45
N ASN A 232 -9.24 7.19 23.65
CA ASN A 232 -10.23 8.18 24.07
C ASN A 232 -10.21 9.43 23.19
N ILE A 233 -9.02 9.95 22.84
CA ILE A 233 -8.88 11.10 21.95
C ILE A 233 -9.48 10.77 20.57
N VAL A 234 -9.07 9.64 19.97
CA VAL A 234 -9.57 9.24 18.64
C VAL A 234 -11.08 9.06 18.63
N ASN A 235 -11.64 8.37 19.64
CA ASN A 235 -13.08 8.15 19.73
C ASN A 235 -13.86 9.46 19.96
N ALA A 236 -13.34 10.36 20.78
CA ALA A 236 -13.95 11.67 21.01
C ALA A 236 -14.00 12.52 19.71
N GLU A 237 -12.94 12.45 18.87
CA GLU A 237 -12.94 13.15 17.58
C GLU A 237 -13.93 12.51 16.58
N ILE A 238 -14.04 11.19 16.56
CA ILE A 238 -15.05 10.48 15.73
C ILE A 238 -16.47 10.90 16.16
N GLU A 239 -16.76 10.96 17.46
CA GLU A 239 -18.08 11.34 17.99
C GLU A 239 -18.48 12.79 17.64
N LYS A 240 -17.51 13.71 17.51
CA LYS A 240 -17.76 15.09 17.07
C LYS A 240 -18.33 15.17 15.66
N SER A 241 -18.13 14.14 14.83
CA SER A 241 -18.60 14.08 13.44
C SER A 241 -18.26 15.34 12.63
N THR A 242 -17.06 15.86 12.79
CA THR A 242 -16.60 17.10 12.14
C THR A 242 -16.51 16.88 10.63
N ILE A 243 -17.06 17.81 9.86
CA ILE A 243 -17.00 17.79 8.41
C ILE A 243 -15.56 18.12 7.99
N THR A 244 -14.97 17.22 7.16
CA THR A 244 -13.65 17.46 6.58
C THR A 244 -13.75 18.38 5.37
N GLU A 245 -12.77 19.27 5.20
CA GLU A 245 -12.65 20.15 4.04
C GLU A 245 -11.39 19.80 3.26
N THR A 246 -11.51 19.60 1.96
CA THR A 246 -10.37 19.36 1.07
C THR A 246 -10.04 20.64 0.30
N LYS A 247 -8.79 21.10 0.39
CA LYS A 247 -8.29 22.26 -0.35
C LYS A 247 -7.13 21.85 -1.25
N LEU A 248 -7.19 22.24 -2.52
CA LEU A 248 -6.08 22.08 -3.44
C LEU A 248 -5.17 23.31 -3.36
N MET A 249 -3.90 23.10 -2.99
CA MET A 249 -2.92 24.18 -2.86
C MET A 249 -1.51 23.68 -3.19
N SER A 250 -0.53 24.59 -3.31
CA SER A 250 0.86 24.18 -3.47
C SER A 250 1.39 23.48 -2.22
N TYR A 251 2.41 22.63 -2.38
CA TYR A 251 3.06 21.97 -1.25
C TYR A 251 3.57 22.98 -0.20
N GLN A 252 4.18 24.08 -0.66
CA GLN A 252 4.71 25.09 0.24
C GLN A 252 3.60 25.81 1.01
N ASP A 253 2.51 26.21 0.34
CA ASP A 253 1.37 26.85 1.00
C ASP A 253 0.74 25.92 2.07
N ALA A 254 0.68 24.62 1.79
CA ALA A 254 0.19 23.64 2.76
C ALA A 254 1.09 23.55 4.01
N ILE A 255 2.41 23.50 3.84
CA ILE A 255 3.35 23.51 4.96
C ILE A 255 3.26 24.80 5.74
N ASP A 256 3.19 25.94 5.08
CA ASP A 256 3.11 27.27 5.70
C ASP A 256 1.78 27.46 6.46
N SER A 257 0.73 26.74 6.07
CA SER A 257 -0.55 26.68 6.81
C SER A 257 -0.52 25.72 8.02
N GLY A 258 0.60 25.05 8.27
CA GLY A 258 0.78 24.14 9.41
C GLY A 258 0.43 22.67 9.12
N ALA A 259 0.21 22.32 7.85
CA ALA A 259 -0.13 20.96 7.48
C ALA A 259 0.99 19.96 7.79
N LEU A 260 0.64 18.79 8.32
CA LEU A 260 1.58 17.72 8.57
C LEU A 260 1.90 16.99 7.26
N ALA A 261 3.17 17.07 6.84
CA ALA A 261 3.69 16.30 5.72
C ALA A 261 4.20 14.94 6.22
N SER A 262 3.53 13.88 5.84
CA SER A 262 3.99 12.52 6.09
C SER A 262 4.56 11.88 4.83
N VAL A 263 5.64 11.11 4.96
CA VAL A 263 6.45 10.59 3.84
C VAL A 263 5.64 9.70 2.86
N SER A 264 4.51 9.18 3.29
CA SER A 264 3.69 8.23 2.51
C SER A 264 2.37 8.80 2.00
N TYR A 265 2.00 10.03 2.38
CA TYR A 265 0.72 10.61 1.95
C TYR A 265 0.84 11.42 0.68
N THR A 266 -0.18 11.32 -0.13
CA THR A 266 -0.39 12.12 -1.36
C THR A 266 -1.12 13.42 -1.07
N HIS A 267 -1.53 13.62 0.16
CA HIS A 267 -2.18 14.81 0.68
C HIS A 267 -1.62 15.15 2.06
N LEU A 268 -1.75 16.40 2.46
CA LEU A 268 -1.36 16.92 3.75
C LEU A 268 -2.61 17.17 4.61
N THR A 269 -2.47 16.99 5.93
CA THR A 269 -3.54 17.25 6.91
C THR A 269 -3.14 18.38 7.85
N LEU A 270 -4.09 19.25 8.16
CA LEU A 270 -3.98 20.27 9.20
C LEU A 270 -4.47 19.73 10.52
#